data_ecad3a3e662ebde7778d4cecbc96f2a7
#
_entry.id   ecad3a3e662ebde7778d4cecbc96f2a7
#
_cell.length_a   1.000
_cell.length_b   1.000
_cell.length_c   1.000
_cell.angle_alpha   90.00
_cell.angle_beta   90.00
_cell.angle_gamma   90.00
#
_symmetry.space_group_name_H-M   'P 1'
#
loop_
_entity.id
_entity.type
_entity.pdbx_description
1 polymer ?
#
loop_
_entity_poly.entity_id
_entity_poly.type
_entity_poly.pdbx_seq_one_letter_code
_entity_poly.pdbx_strand_id
1 'polypeptide(L)'
;GLHKGVDNIPDTGVPFVKDGSSEYKIVASNTDENHKNAIAKAAGFISSHINGATGVALEVIDGDSDVEWSKTAKLVVIGSDKLQQEAGFRTTNDDIGLTGYRIQTIGNSVFVSAEGDSGYNLAALALLRILVGYDCLDLDAYIYTKDGSYLPELDIVERPDFDYRVDQTYYTVGVPRAYSMGFNQGDPYMTADPCHTTFYFLPPKEYESDNKDWYSNQRCNFVDDQDNYLINAAQLCYTAHGKPEELKKMQSLIADKIIHLTLEEYPERNIVTVGQQDEDIVCNCDSCTAVVKKYGSIAAAIIPFINGIDDIVQAKLKDYAEEHNQPVKETSILFLSYQSTRFAPKYDDSLK
;
A
#
# COMPACT_ATOMS: atom_id res chain seq x y z
N GLY A 1 8.20 13.43 7.14
CA GLY A 1 7.75 14.57 6.67
C GLY A 1 7.96 15.03 5.25
N LEU A 2 6.90 15.03 4.46
CA LEU A 2 6.84 15.55 3.08
C LEU A 2 7.24 17.05 2.91
N HIS A 3 7.67 17.72 3.95
CA HIS A 3 7.90 19.17 3.94
C HIS A 3 9.31 19.61 4.36
N LYS A 4 10.23 18.70 4.65
CA LYS A 4 11.61 19.09 4.99
C LYS A 4 12.42 19.27 3.69
N GLY A 5 12.71 20.54 3.33
CA GLY A 5 13.66 20.90 2.31
C GLY A 5 13.08 21.50 1.01
N VAL A 6 11.75 21.66 0.90
CA VAL A 6 11.12 22.19 -0.32
C VAL A 6 11.21 23.72 -0.41
N ASP A 7 11.39 24.44 0.71
CA ASP A 7 11.24 25.90 0.76
C ASP A 7 12.48 26.69 0.32
N ASN A 8 13.64 26.06 0.11
CA ASN A 8 14.88 26.73 -0.25
C ASN A 8 15.71 25.96 -1.29
N ILE A 9 15.05 25.34 -2.27
CA ILE A 9 15.76 24.68 -3.38
C ILE A 9 16.24 25.77 -4.33
N PRO A 10 17.56 25.88 -4.60
CA PRO A 10 18.07 26.83 -5.56
C PRO A 10 17.60 26.48 -6.96
N ASP A 11 17.48 27.46 -7.82
CA ASP A 11 17.26 27.24 -9.25
C ASP A 11 18.60 27.17 -10.02
N THR A 12 18.59 26.49 -11.14
CA THR A 12 19.77 26.34 -12.00
C THR A 12 20.00 27.55 -12.90
N GLY A 13 19.08 28.51 -12.94
CA GLY A 13 19.03 29.59 -13.93
C GLY A 13 18.59 29.13 -15.33
N VAL A 14 18.31 27.85 -15.54
CA VAL A 14 17.79 27.32 -16.81
C VAL A 14 16.28 27.56 -16.87
N PRO A 15 15.76 28.26 -17.88
CA PRO A 15 14.33 28.46 -18.02
C PRO A 15 13.60 27.14 -18.20
N PHE A 16 12.57 26.90 -17.38
CA PHE A 16 11.67 25.73 -17.47
C PHE A 16 10.41 26.11 -18.25
N VAL A 17 9.68 27.14 -17.78
CA VAL A 17 8.61 27.80 -18.54
C VAL A 17 8.93 29.27 -18.61
N LYS A 18 8.99 29.84 -19.82
CA LYS A 18 9.32 31.25 -20.03
C LYS A 18 8.51 31.83 -21.18
N ASP A 19 7.96 33.02 -20.96
CA ASP A 19 7.22 33.78 -21.98
C ASP A 19 6.11 32.93 -22.66
N GLY A 20 5.40 32.13 -21.89
CA GLY A 20 4.31 31.27 -22.36
C GLY A 20 4.76 30.06 -23.21
N SER A 21 6.03 29.64 -23.10
CA SER A 21 6.57 28.50 -23.81
C SER A 21 7.52 27.67 -22.96
N SER A 22 7.77 26.41 -23.35
CA SER A 22 8.77 25.53 -22.75
C SER A 22 9.42 24.68 -23.84
N GLU A 23 10.72 24.45 -23.73
CA GLU A 23 11.44 23.49 -24.57
C GLU A 23 11.51 22.09 -23.92
N TYR A 24 10.96 21.94 -22.69
CA TYR A 24 10.98 20.67 -22.00
C TYR A 24 9.95 19.68 -22.55
N LYS A 25 10.36 18.42 -22.58
CA LYS A 25 9.49 17.27 -22.86
C LYS A 25 9.53 16.30 -21.71
N ILE A 26 8.44 15.57 -21.51
CA ILE A 26 8.36 14.51 -20.51
C ILE A 26 8.58 13.19 -21.25
N VAL A 27 9.54 12.39 -20.80
CA VAL A 27 9.77 11.03 -21.30
C VAL A 27 9.23 10.03 -20.30
N ALA A 28 8.19 9.33 -20.67
CA ALA A 28 7.59 8.25 -19.90
C ALA A 28 8.11 6.91 -20.43
N SER A 29 8.97 6.22 -19.67
CA SER A 29 9.44 4.90 -20.08
C SER A 29 8.30 3.90 -20.12
N ASN A 30 8.31 3.03 -21.13
CA ASN A 30 7.35 1.94 -21.29
C ASN A 30 8.03 0.56 -21.30
N THR A 31 9.30 0.49 -20.92
CA THR A 31 10.09 -0.75 -20.89
C THR A 31 9.87 -1.58 -19.65
N ASP A 32 9.44 -0.97 -18.55
CA ASP A 32 9.05 -1.68 -17.33
C ASP A 32 7.58 -2.11 -17.41
N GLU A 33 7.35 -3.36 -17.76
CA GLU A 33 6.00 -3.93 -17.92
C GLU A 33 5.15 -3.82 -16.65
N ASN A 34 5.76 -3.85 -15.46
CA ASN A 34 5.04 -3.80 -14.20
C ASN A 34 4.57 -2.39 -13.85
N HIS A 35 5.36 -1.36 -14.21
CA HIS A 35 5.13 0.02 -13.77
C HIS A 35 4.83 1.01 -14.90
N LYS A 36 4.86 0.60 -16.18
CA LYS A 36 4.62 1.49 -17.32
C LYS A 36 3.32 2.30 -17.23
N ASN A 37 2.26 1.71 -16.67
CA ASN A 37 0.99 2.41 -16.50
C ASN A 37 1.07 3.52 -15.44
N ALA A 38 1.78 3.29 -14.33
CA ALA A 38 2.01 4.30 -13.30
C ALA A 38 2.93 5.41 -13.81
N ILE A 39 3.97 5.06 -14.56
CA ILE A 39 4.88 6.00 -15.22
C ILE A 39 4.11 6.90 -16.19
N ALA A 40 3.27 6.33 -17.05
CA ALA A 40 2.45 7.09 -17.99
C ALA A 40 1.45 8.02 -17.29
N LYS A 41 0.81 7.53 -16.20
CA LYS A 41 -0.10 8.36 -15.37
C LYS A 41 0.66 9.52 -14.70
N ALA A 42 1.82 9.26 -14.13
CA ALA A 42 2.66 10.29 -13.51
C ALA A 42 3.08 11.37 -14.55
N ALA A 43 3.49 10.96 -15.74
CA ALA A 43 3.82 11.86 -16.83
C ALA A 43 2.64 12.73 -17.27
N GLY A 44 1.48 12.13 -17.48
CA GLY A 44 0.25 12.83 -17.84
C GLY A 44 -0.21 13.80 -16.73
N PHE A 45 -0.09 13.40 -15.47
CA PHE A 45 -0.41 14.24 -14.32
C PHE A 45 0.51 15.46 -14.24
N ILE A 46 1.82 15.28 -14.43
CA ILE A 46 2.80 16.40 -14.47
C ILE A 46 2.46 17.35 -15.61
N SER A 47 2.26 16.85 -16.84
CA SER A 47 1.94 17.69 -18.00
C SER A 47 0.66 18.50 -17.80
N SER A 48 -0.39 17.85 -17.29
CA SER A 48 -1.70 18.47 -17.03
C SER A 48 -1.61 19.61 -16.00
N HIS A 49 -0.90 19.40 -14.90
CA HIS A 49 -0.80 20.40 -13.84
C HIS A 49 0.20 21.53 -14.16
N ILE A 50 1.24 21.26 -14.95
CA ILE A 50 2.07 22.34 -15.49
C ILE A 50 1.25 23.20 -16.44
N ASN A 51 0.45 22.59 -17.33
CA ASN A 51 -0.47 23.34 -18.19
C ASN A 51 -1.48 24.16 -17.39
N GLY A 52 -2.08 23.58 -16.36
CA GLY A 52 -3.03 24.28 -15.47
C GLY A 52 -2.42 25.50 -14.78
N ALA A 53 -1.15 25.40 -14.36
CA ALA A 53 -0.45 26.47 -13.65
C ALA A 53 0.10 27.57 -14.59
N THR A 54 0.55 27.20 -15.78
CA THR A 54 1.37 28.08 -16.64
C THR A 54 0.74 28.37 -18.00
N GLY A 55 -0.30 27.63 -18.39
CA GLY A 55 -0.88 27.63 -19.74
C GLY A 55 -0.02 26.88 -20.79
N VAL A 56 1.08 26.23 -20.40
CA VAL A 56 2.00 25.53 -21.30
C VAL A 56 1.88 24.01 -21.09
N ALA A 57 1.42 23.30 -22.12
CA ALA A 57 1.40 21.84 -22.11
C ALA A 57 2.78 21.31 -22.55
N LEU A 58 3.40 20.48 -21.72
CA LEU A 58 4.61 19.77 -22.10
C LEU A 58 4.23 18.52 -22.92
N GLU A 59 4.96 18.31 -24.02
CA GLU A 59 4.84 17.08 -24.80
C GLU A 59 5.25 15.87 -23.97
N VAL A 60 4.40 14.83 -23.96
CA VAL A 60 4.72 13.53 -23.35
C VAL A 60 5.12 12.55 -24.44
N ILE A 61 6.34 12.05 -24.35
CA ILE A 61 6.90 11.02 -25.23
C ILE A 61 6.67 9.67 -24.55
N ASP A 62 5.91 8.79 -25.19
CA ASP A 62 5.70 7.42 -24.74
C ASP A 62 6.87 6.53 -25.20
N GLY A 63 7.64 6.07 -24.24
CA GLY A 63 8.87 5.32 -24.46
C GLY A 63 10.13 6.18 -24.61
N ASP A 64 11.26 5.54 -24.49
CA ASP A 64 12.58 6.18 -24.47
C ASP A 64 13.54 5.68 -25.58
N SER A 65 13.08 4.76 -26.45
CA SER A 65 13.90 4.10 -27.47
C SER A 65 14.61 5.08 -28.40
N ASP A 66 13.89 6.13 -28.85
CA ASP A 66 14.36 7.12 -29.82
C ASP A 66 14.81 8.44 -29.16
N VAL A 67 14.91 8.46 -27.84
CA VAL A 67 15.35 9.61 -27.07
C VAL A 67 16.84 9.48 -26.73
N GLU A 68 17.60 10.52 -27.03
CA GLU A 68 19.01 10.65 -26.63
C GLU A 68 19.15 11.71 -25.55
N TRP A 69 19.99 11.42 -24.55
CA TRP A 69 20.29 12.40 -23.51
C TRP A 69 21.64 13.09 -23.74
N SER A 70 21.68 14.34 -23.37
CA SER A 70 22.91 15.13 -23.22
C SER A 70 22.76 16.09 -22.05
N LYS A 71 23.86 16.65 -21.56
CA LYS A 71 23.83 17.65 -20.46
C LYS A 71 22.96 18.87 -20.74
N THR A 72 22.72 19.19 -22.02
CA THR A 72 21.90 20.31 -22.45
C THR A 72 20.47 19.91 -22.83
N ALA A 73 20.15 18.61 -22.85
CA ALA A 73 18.79 18.12 -23.12
C ALA A 73 17.83 18.60 -22.03
N LYS A 74 16.67 19.08 -22.44
CA LYS A 74 15.62 19.61 -21.56
C LYS A 74 14.50 18.57 -21.41
N LEU A 75 14.70 17.60 -20.51
CA LEU A 75 13.82 16.46 -20.32
C LEU A 75 13.38 16.33 -18.85
N VAL A 76 12.15 15.88 -18.68
CA VAL A 76 11.67 15.27 -17.42
C VAL A 76 11.55 13.77 -17.68
N VAL A 77 12.50 12.99 -17.19
CA VAL A 77 12.63 11.56 -17.47
C VAL A 77 12.04 10.74 -16.33
N ILE A 78 11.07 9.90 -16.62
CA ILE A 78 10.37 9.09 -15.62
C ILE A 78 10.57 7.61 -15.93
N GLY A 79 11.25 6.89 -15.03
CA GLY A 79 11.41 5.43 -15.06
C GLY A 79 12.23 4.87 -16.23
N SER A 80 13.11 5.65 -16.85
CA SER A 80 13.95 5.20 -17.97
C SER A 80 15.34 4.75 -17.49
N ASP A 81 15.57 3.46 -17.42
CA ASP A 81 16.88 2.90 -17.08
C ASP A 81 17.97 3.31 -18.08
N LYS A 82 17.63 3.33 -19.37
CA LYS A 82 18.54 3.76 -20.45
C LYS A 82 19.06 5.18 -20.20
N LEU A 83 18.15 6.14 -20.10
CA LEU A 83 18.52 7.55 -19.96
C LEU A 83 19.13 7.85 -18.58
N GLN A 84 18.72 7.14 -17.54
CA GLN A 84 19.32 7.22 -16.21
C GLN A 84 20.77 6.74 -16.22
N GLN A 85 21.04 5.63 -16.89
CA GLN A 85 22.40 5.12 -17.05
C GLN A 85 23.30 6.07 -17.87
N GLU A 86 22.79 6.62 -18.96
CA GLU A 86 23.49 7.60 -19.78
C GLU A 86 23.85 8.88 -18.98
N ALA A 87 22.94 9.34 -18.12
CA ALA A 87 23.12 10.52 -17.28
C ALA A 87 24.00 10.27 -16.03
N GLY A 88 24.25 9.01 -15.68
CA GLY A 88 24.90 8.65 -14.43
C GLY A 88 24.00 8.78 -13.20
N PHE A 89 22.68 8.86 -13.40
CA PHE A 89 21.71 8.79 -12.32
C PHE A 89 21.72 7.38 -11.72
N ARG A 90 21.71 7.29 -10.39
CA ARG A 90 21.71 6.02 -9.67
C ARG A 90 20.77 6.09 -8.48
N THR A 91 20.01 5.02 -8.32
CA THR A 91 19.22 4.75 -7.13
C THR A 91 19.16 3.24 -6.88
N THR A 92 18.93 2.82 -5.65
CA THR A 92 18.75 1.43 -5.26
C THR A 92 17.51 1.31 -4.37
N ASN A 93 16.94 0.11 -4.25
CA ASN A 93 15.85 -0.16 -3.34
C ASN A 93 16.20 0.16 -1.88
N ASP A 94 17.47 -0.02 -1.51
CA ASP A 94 17.96 0.35 -0.17
C ASP A 94 17.88 1.85 0.09
N ASP A 95 18.00 2.67 -0.98
CA ASP A 95 17.92 4.13 -0.85
C ASP A 95 16.48 4.62 -0.68
N ILE A 96 15.52 4.03 -1.41
CA ILE A 96 14.15 4.56 -1.53
C ILE A 96 13.08 3.62 -0.93
N GLY A 97 13.36 2.34 -0.76
CA GLY A 97 12.38 1.34 -0.31
C GLY A 97 11.24 1.13 -1.32
N LEU A 98 10.24 0.33 -0.96
CA LEU A 98 9.17 -0.11 -1.85
C LEU A 98 8.26 1.04 -2.34
N THR A 99 8.07 2.08 -1.55
CA THR A 99 7.10 3.16 -1.83
C THR A 99 7.73 4.56 -1.89
N GLY A 100 9.05 4.60 -1.90
CA GLY A 100 9.81 5.83 -2.02
C GLY A 100 10.17 6.17 -3.45
N TYR A 101 10.94 7.24 -3.60
CA TYR A 101 11.36 7.74 -4.90
C TYR A 101 12.65 8.55 -4.82
N ARG A 102 13.31 8.72 -5.96
CA ARG A 102 14.40 9.65 -6.15
C ARG A 102 14.08 10.64 -7.28
N ILE A 103 14.38 11.92 -7.03
CA ILE A 103 14.32 12.98 -8.06
C ILE A 103 15.65 13.72 -8.06
N GLN A 104 16.29 13.80 -9.21
CA GLN A 104 17.57 14.50 -9.35
C GLN A 104 17.64 15.33 -10.63
N THR A 105 18.19 16.54 -10.53
CA THR A 105 18.56 17.34 -11.69
C THR A 105 19.97 16.98 -12.12
N ILE A 106 20.14 16.60 -13.40
CA ILE A 106 21.44 16.31 -13.99
C ILE A 106 21.53 17.05 -15.33
N GLY A 107 22.49 17.95 -15.44
CA GLY A 107 22.51 18.90 -16.56
C GLY A 107 21.23 19.74 -16.57
N ASN A 108 20.59 19.83 -17.72
CA ASN A 108 19.32 20.55 -17.88
C ASN A 108 18.09 19.63 -17.80
N SER A 109 18.22 18.40 -17.29
CA SER A 109 17.12 17.44 -17.20
C SER A 109 16.83 17.04 -15.76
N VAL A 110 15.58 16.63 -15.49
CA VAL A 110 15.14 16.04 -14.22
C VAL A 110 14.91 14.55 -14.43
N PHE A 111 15.45 13.74 -13.54
CA PHE A 111 15.27 12.29 -13.52
C PHE A 111 14.43 11.88 -12.33
N VAL A 112 13.47 10.98 -12.55
CA VAL A 112 12.57 10.42 -11.55
C VAL A 112 12.67 8.91 -11.60
N SER A 113 12.92 8.28 -10.46
CA SER A 113 12.92 6.82 -10.29
C SER A 113 12.15 6.44 -9.03
N ALA A 114 11.48 5.30 -9.09
CA ALA A 114 10.77 4.68 -7.98
C ALA A 114 10.74 3.15 -8.18
N GLU A 115 10.48 2.40 -7.12
CA GLU A 115 10.37 0.93 -7.16
C GLU A 115 8.94 0.44 -7.38
N GLY A 116 7.95 1.29 -7.18
CA GLY A 116 6.55 0.92 -7.31
C GLY A 116 5.65 2.07 -7.75
N ASP A 117 4.43 1.73 -8.13
CA ASP A 117 3.42 2.66 -8.64
C ASP A 117 3.20 3.87 -7.72
N SER A 118 3.15 3.62 -6.41
CA SER A 118 3.00 4.67 -5.40
C SER A 118 4.15 5.66 -5.40
N GLY A 119 5.38 5.17 -5.58
CA GLY A 119 6.57 6.01 -5.64
C GLY A 119 6.54 6.97 -6.82
N TYR A 120 6.14 6.52 -8.01
CA TYR A 120 5.98 7.38 -9.20
C TYR A 120 4.92 8.47 -8.99
N ASN A 121 3.78 8.12 -8.37
CA ASN A 121 2.72 9.09 -8.09
C ASN A 121 3.16 10.14 -7.05
N LEU A 122 3.84 9.70 -5.98
CA LEU A 122 4.38 10.60 -4.96
C LEU A 122 5.49 11.51 -5.51
N ALA A 123 6.36 10.98 -6.37
CA ALA A 123 7.40 11.75 -7.05
C ALA A 123 6.81 12.82 -7.96
N ALA A 124 5.76 12.49 -8.72
CA ALA A 124 5.06 13.46 -9.58
C ALA A 124 4.49 14.63 -8.77
N LEU A 125 3.86 14.33 -7.62
CA LEU A 125 3.35 15.35 -6.71
C LEU A 125 4.46 16.19 -6.09
N ALA A 126 5.55 15.57 -5.64
CA ALA A 126 6.71 16.29 -5.11
C ALA A 126 7.31 17.25 -6.15
N LEU A 127 7.47 16.78 -7.39
CA LEU A 127 7.96 17.59 -8.48
C LEU A 127 7.03 18.77 -8.78
N LEU A 128 5.73 18.56 -8.84
CA LEU A 128 4.74 19.63 -9.08
C LEU A 128 4.70 20.65 -7.94
N ARG A 129 4.84 20.21 -6.68
CA ARG A 129 4.97 21.12 -5.53
C ARG A 129 6.17 22.03 -5.67
N ILE A 130 7.28 21.49 -6.13
CA ILE A 130 8.51 22.26 -6.30
C ILE A 130 8.42 23.20 -7.49
N LEU A 131 7.97 22.72 -8.65
CA LEU A 131 7.91 23.48 -9.89
C LEU A 131 6.83 24.58 -9.88
N VAL A 132 5.60 24.19 -9.54
CA VAL A 132 4.44 25.08 -9.69
C VAL A 132 3.69 25.33 -8.38
N GLY A 133 4.21 24.84 -7.25
CA GLY A 133 3.58 25.01 -5.94
C GLY A 133 2.18 24.37 -5.88
N TYR A 134 2.03 23.22 -6.54
CA TYR A 134 0.79 22.45 -6.53
C TYR A 134 0.43 21.99 -5.13
N ASP A 135 -0.81 22.20 -4.72
CA ASP A 135 -1.39 21.56 -3.55
C ASP A 135 -2.86 21.18 -3.80
N CYS A 136 -3.24 20.00 -3.34
CA CYS A 136 -4.59 19.47 -3.47
C CYS A 136 -5.35 19.69 -2.16
N LEU A 137 -6.34 20.55 -2.20
CA LEU A 137 -7.12 20.96 -1.01
C LEU A 137 -8.34 20.08 -0.79
N ASP A 138 -8.95 19.58 -1.87
CA ASP A 138 -10.07 18.64 -1.86
C ASP A 138 -10.09 17.83 -3.16
N LEU A 139 -11.06 16.93 -3.35
CA LEU A 139 -11.15 16.01 -4.49
C LEU A 139 -10.93 16.68 -5.85
N ASP A 140 -11.55 17.84 -6.06
CA ASP A 140 -11.48 18.63 -7.30
C ASP A 140 -10.93 20.04 -7.08
N ALA A 141 -10.38 20.34 -5.90
CA ALA A 141 -9.86 21.64 -5.56
C ALA A 141 -8.36 21.61 -5.33
N TYR A 142 -7.63 22.31 -6.17
CA TYR A 142 -6.18 22.44 -6.07
C TYR A 142 -5.74 23.88 -6.40
N ILE A 143 -4.55 24.22 -5.93
CA ILE A 143 -3.96 25.55 -6.13
C ILE A 143 -2.55 25.41 -6.69
N TYR A 144 -2.08 26.49 -7.30
CA TYR A 144 -0.69 26.69 -7.72
C TYR A 144 -0.18 27.99 -7.11
N THR A 145 1.01 27.97 -6.55
CA THR A 145 1.62 29.12 -5.87
C THR A 145 2.91 29.60 -6.51
N LYS A 146 3.38 28.92 -7.56
CA LYS A 146 4.60 29.24 -8.34
C LYS A 146 4.29 29.18 -9.83
N ASP A 147 5.11 29.86 -10.61
CA ASP A 147 4.95 30.00 -12.05
C ASP A 147 5.81 29.03 -12.91
N GLY A 148 6.63 28.19 -12.25
CA GLY A 148 7.46 27.21 -12.94
C GLY A 148 8.56 27.80 -13.80
N SER A 149 9.04 29.04 -13.52
CA SER A 149 9.93 29.81 -14.41
C SER A 149 11.28 29.13 -14.64
N TYR A 150 11.87 28.49 -13.63
CA TYR A 150 13.21 27.95 -13.71
C TYR A 150 13.26 26.49 -13.27
N LEU A 151 14.21 25.74 -13.87
CA LEU A 151 14.55 24.37 -13.43
C LEU A 151 15.17 24.44 -12.03
N PRO A 152 14.64 23.74 -11.03
CA PRO A 152 15.24 23.64 -9.70
C PRO A 152 16.44 22.70 -9.70
N GLU A 153 17.42 22.95 -8.81
CA GLU A 153 18.54 22.05 -8.54
C GLU A 153 18.10 20.98 -7.53
N LEU A 154 17.70 19.82 -8.02
CA LEU A 154 17.12 18.74 -7.22
C LEU A 154 18.15 17.65 -6.91
N ASP A 155 18.16 17.19 -5.66
CA ASP A 155 18.76 15.93 -5.23
C ASP A 155 17.93 15.40 -4.04
N ILE A 156 16.81 14.77 -4.37
CA ILE A 156 15.81 14.32 -3.42
C ILE A 156 15.83 12.79 -3.38
N VAL A 157 15.99 12.25 -2.21
CA VAL A 157 15.77 10.83 -1.89
C VAL A 157 14.71 10.78 -0.81
N GLU A 158 13.57 10.19 -1.15
CA GLU A 158 12.49 9.96 -0.18
C GLU A 158 12.34 8.48 0.06
N ARG A 159 12.56 8.07 1.30
CA ARG A 159 12.30 6.73 1.80
C ARG A 159 11.29 6.83 2.94
N PRO A 160 10.04 6.47 2.72
CA PRO A 160 9.04 6.48 3.78
C PRO A 160 9.37 5.49 4.90
N ASP A 161 9.10 5.88 6.14
CA ASP A 161 9.27 5.01 7.31
C ASP A 161 8.29 3.84 7.34
N PHE A 162 7.16 3.98 6.62
CA PHE A 162 6.13 2.96 6.48
C PHE A 162 5.83 2.71 5.01
N ASP A 163 5.86 1.46 4.57
CA ASP A 163 5.55 1.08 3.19
C ASP A 163 4.06 1.28 2.88
N TYR A 164 3.19 1.10 3.86
CA TYR A 164 1.74 1.27 3.70
C TYR A 164 1.23 2.44 4.53
N ARG A 165 0.63 3.40 3.85
CA ARG A 165 0.04 4.61 4.41
C ARG A 165 -1.32 4.81 3.75
N VAL A 166 -2.30 4.01 4.21
CA VAL A 166 -3.63 3.95 3.62
C VAL A 166 -4.64 4.63 4.54
N ASP A 167 -5.50 5.46 3.99
CA ASP A 167 -6.67 5.99 4.66
C ASP A 167 -7.92 5.38 4.03
N GLN A 168 -8.73 4.73 4.84
CA GLN A 168 -9.98 4.09 4.45
C GLN A 168 -11.18 5.04 4.45
N THR A 169 -10.99 6.31 4.79
CA THR A 169 -12.10 7.27 4.76
C THR A 169 -12.43 7.68 3.33
N TYR A 170 -13.72 7.83 3.04
CA TYR A 170 -14.25 8.19 1.72
C TYR A 170 -13.65 9.48 1.14
N TYR A 171 -13.20 10.39 1.99
CA TYR A 171 -12.71 11.70 1.59
C TYR A 171 -11.26 11.71 1.11
N THR A 172 -10.50 10.68 1.40
CA THR A 172 -9.10 10.54 0.99
C THR A 172 -8.89 9.53 -0.14
N VAL A 173 -9.94 8.83 -0.55
CA VAL A 173 -9.94 7.86 -1.65
C VAL A 173 -9.76 8.52 -3.03
N GLY A 174 -9.90 9.83 -3.14
CA GLY A 174 -9.51 10.57 -4.34
C GLY A 174 -7.99 10.63 -4.47
N VAL A 175 -7.47 10.04 -5.55
CA VAL A 175 -6.05 9.77 -5.75
C VAL A 175 -5.12 10.96 -5.55
N PRO A 176 -5.35 12.17 -6.10
CA PRO A 176 -4.42 13.28 -5.91
C PRO A 176 -4.34 13.76 -4.46
N ARG A 177 -5.46 13.74 -3.73
CA ARG A 177 -5.51 14.19 -2.35
C ARG A 177 -4.82 13.23 -1.40
N ALA A 178 -5.05 11.93 -1.54
CA ALA A 178 -4.40 10.93 -0.72
C ALA A 178 -2.87 11.02 -0.83
N TYR A 179 -2.34 11.08 -2.06
CA TYR A 179 -0.90 11.26 -2.29
C TYR A 179 -0.39 12.60 -1.76
N SER A 180 -1.16 13.70 -1.89
CA SER A 180 -0.74 15.01 -1.37
C SER A 180 -0.67 15.04 0.17
N MET A 181 -1.38 14.15 0.83
CA MET A 181 -1.28 13.93 2.29
C MET A 181 -0.20 12.90 2.67
N GLY A 182 0.46 12.29 1.70
CA GLY A 182 1.50 11.29 1.91
C GLY A 182 1.00 9.85 2.01
N PHE A 183 -0.28 9.61 1.76
CA PHE A 183 -0.81 8.25 1.64
C PHE A 183 -0.40 7.64 0.30
N ASN A 184 -0.15 6.35 0.29
CA ASN A 184 0.07 5.59 -0.93
C ASN A 184 -1.14 4.69 -1.16
N GLN A 185 -1.97 5.07 -2.10
CA GLN A 185 -3.16 4.32 -2.50
C GLN A 185 -2.76 3.12 -3.37
N GLY A 186 -1.96 2.22 -2.83
CA GLY A 186 -1.81 0.89 -3.37
C GLY A 186 -2.80 -0.04 -2.69
N ASP A 187 -3.18 -1.13 -3.31
CA ASP A 187 -3.91 -2.20 -2.65
C ASP A 187 -2.91 -3.30 -2.24
N PRO A 188 -2.37 -3.24 -1.01
CA PRO A 188 -1.41 -4.22 -0.54
C PRO A 188 -2.08 -5.49 -0.04
N TYR A 189 -3.42 -5.47 0.05
CA TYR A 189 -4.20 -6.54 0.66
C TYR A 189 -4.51 -7.65 -0.33
N MET A 190 -4.35 -8.89 0.10
CA MET A 190 -4.65 -10.10 -0.68
C MET A 190 -6.14 -10.47 -0.68
N THR A 191 -6.96 -9.74 0.07
CA THR A 191 -8.40 -9.98 0.16
C THR A 191 -9.16 -8.74 -0.31
N ALA A 192 -10.31 -8.93 -0.94
CA ALA A 192 -11.15 -7.83 -1.43
C ALA A 192 -11.65 -6.93 -0.28
N ASP A 193 -11.96 -7.51 0.88
CA ASP A 193 -12.21 -6.77 2.12
C ASP A 193 -10.90 -6.71 2.93
N PRO A 194 -10.34 -5.53 3.20
CA PRO A 194 -9.14 -5.39 4.02
C PRO A 194 -9.41 -5.52 5.53
N CYS A 195 -10.63 -5.69 5.97
CA CYS A 195 -11.03 -5.61 7.37
C CYS A 195 -11.65 -6.90 7.92
N HIS A 196 -12.77 -7.35 7.34
CA HIS A 196 -13.67 -8.35 7.93
C HIS A 196 -13.58 -9.71 7.20
N THR A 197 -12.48 -10.43 7.42
CA THR A 197 -12.11 -11.56 6.55
C THR A 197 -12.21 -12.93 7.20
N THR A 198 -12.49 -13.05 8.49
CA THR A 198 -12.58 -14.38 9.14
C THR A 198 -13.60 -15.30 8.47
N PHE A 199 -14.74 -14.77 8.00
CA PHE A 199 -15.74 -15.56 7.28
C PHE A 199 -15.44 -15.72 5.78
N TYR A 200 -14.51 -14.96 5.22
CA TYR A 200 -13.91 -15.27 3.93
C TYR A 200 -13.07 -16.56 4.03
N PHE A 201 -12.28 -16.68 5.08
CA PHE A 201 -11.45 -17.87 5.29
C PHE A 201 -12.27 -19.09 5.76
N LEU A 202 -13.19 -18.91 6.69
CA LEU A 202 -14.02 -19.98 7.25
C LEU A 202 -15.51 -19.56 7.20
N PRO A 203 -16.15 -19.59 6.02
CA PRO A 203 -17.54 -19.19 5.89
C PRO A 203 -18.48 -20.14 6.68
N PRO A 204 -19.36 -19.61 7.53
CA PRO A 204 -20.27 -20.43 8.34
C PRO A 204 -21.15 -21.36 7.50
N LYS A 205 -21.59 -20.88 6.33
CA LYS A 205 -22.42 -21.65 5.41
C LYS A 205 -21.78 -22.97 4.96
N GLU A 206 -20.45 -23.02 4.90
CA GLU A 206 -19.70 -24.19 4.43
C GLU A 206 -19.25 -25.10 5.58
N TYR A 207 -18.84 -24.51 6.70
CA TYR A 207 -18.14 -25.25 7.74
C TYR A 207 -18.90 -25.42 9.05
N GLU A 208 -19.86 -24.56 9.38
CA GLU A 208 -20.44 -24.53 10.73
C GLU A 208 -21.26 -25.79 11.06
N SER A 209 -21.93 -26.41 10.08
CA SER A 209 -22.75 -27.62 10.32
C SER A 209 -21.91 -28.74 10.92
N ASP A 210 -20.69 -28.93 10.45
CA ASP A 210 -19.80 -30.02 10.81
C ASP A 210 -18.78 -29.62 11.88
N ASN A 211 -18.54 -28.30 12.05
CA ASN A 211 -17.48 -27.74 12.90
C ASN A 211 -18.02 -26.66 13.84
N LYS A 212 -19.03 -27.00 14.65
CA LYS A 212 -19.69 -26.04 15.54
C LYS A 212 -18.74 -25.35 16.53
N ASP A 213 -17.66 -26.01 16.92
CA ASP A 213 -16.67 -25.47 17.85
C ASP A 213 -15.80 -24.36 17.24
N TRP A 214 -15.83 -24.19 15.93
CA TRP A 214 -15.08 -23.13 15.26
C TRP A 214 -15.78 -21.77 15.34
N TYR A 215 -17.05 -21.76 15.71
CA TYR A 215 -17.91 -20.58 15.64
C TYR A 215 -18.39 -20.16 17.02
N SER A 216 -18.62 -18.87 17.15
CA SER A 216 -19.23 -18.30 18.36
C SER A 216 -20.58 -18.94 18.65
N ASN A 217 -20.83 -19.17 19.92
CA ASN A 217 -22.16 -19.56 20.38
C ASN A 217 -23.14 -18.38 20.44
N GLN A 218 -22.67 -17.17 20.18
CA GLN A 218 -23.51 -15.99 20.03
C GLN A 218 -23.87 -15.79 18.55
N ARG A 219 -25.10 -15.33 18.31
CA ARG A 219 -25.67 -15.14 16.97
C ARG A 219 -25.98 -13.68 16.74
N CYS A 220 -25.83 -13.24 15.49
CA CYS A 220 -26.32 -11.95 15.04
C CYS A 220 -26.97 -12.06 13.67
N ASN A 221 -27.69 -11.01 13.30
CA ASN A 221 -28.32 -10.90 12.00
C ASN A 221 -27.34 -10.26 11.02
N PHE A 222 -27.12 -10.93 9.90
CA PHE A 222 -26.41 -10.39 8.75
C PHE A 222 -27.39 -10.18 7.60
N VAL A 223 -27.09 -9.25 6.73
CA VAL A 223 -27.80 -9.08 5.46
C VAL A 223 -26.85 -9.56 4.38
N ASP A 224 -27.29 -10.48 3.54
CA ASP A 224 -26.51 -10.94 2.40
C ASP A 224 -26.63 -9.96 1.21
N ASP A 225 -25.87 -10.20 0.14
CA ASP A 225 -25.86 -9.37 -1.08
C ASP A 225 -27.23 -9.34 -1.82
N GLN A 226 -28.21 -10.11 -1.35
CA GLN A 226 -29.57 -10.19 -1.89
C GLN A 226 -30.62 -9.65 -0.91
N ASP A 227 -30.19 -8.88 0.08
CA ASP A 227 -31.03 -8.31 1.14
C ASP A 227 -31.78 -9.36 2.01
N ASN A 228 -31.27 -10.60 2.07
CA ASN A 228 -31.85 -11.61 2.97
C ASN A 228 -31.22 -11.50 4.36
N TYR A 229 -32.06 -11.59 5.38
CA TYR A 229 -31.59 -11.70 6.76
C TYR A 229 -31.10 -13.11 7.06
N LEU A 230 -29.83 -13.24 7.39
CA LEU A 230 -29.22 -14.50 7.83
C LEU A 230 -28.87 -14.42 9.32
N ILE A 231 -29.19 -15.49 10.06
CA ILE A 231 -28.75 -15.62 11.45
C ILE A 231 -27.54 -16.54 11.47
N ASN A 232 -26.36 -15.95 11.61
CA ASN A 232 -25.10 -16.66 11.66
C ASN A 232 -24.43 -16.54 13.04
N ALA A 233 -23.35 -17.30 13.23
CA ALA A 233 -22.43 -17.01 14.32
C ALA A 233 -21.94 -15.55 14.21
N ALA A 234 -21.83 -14.86 15.34
CA ALA A 234 -21.36 -13.47 15.33
C ALA A 234 -19.89 -13.37 14.92
N GLN A 235 -19.08 -14.35 15.32
CA GLN A 235 -17.62 -14.40 15.09
C GLN A 235 -17.17 -15.86 14.99
N LEU A 236 -15.89 -16.09 14.66
CA LEU A 236 -15.24 -17.34 14.98
C LEU A 236 -15.05 -17.46 16.50
N CYS A 237 -14.91 -18.70 16.98
CA CYS A 237 -14.47 -18.95 18.34
C CYS A 237 -12.95 -19.10 18.38
N TYR A 238 -12.23 -18.06 18.76
CA TYR A 238 -10.75 -18.02 18.74
C TYR A 238 -10.08 -18.96 19.76
N THR A 239 -10.87 -19.71 20.52
CA THR A 239 -10.39 -20.79 21.40
C THR A 239 -10.92 -22.16 20.98
N ALA A 240 -11.67 -22.23 19.87
CA ALA A 240 -12.38 -23.41 19.42
C ALA A 240 -13.10 -24.15 20.60
N HIS A 241 -13.80 -23.37 21.43
CA HIS A 241 -14.48 -23.86 22.67
C HIS A 241 -13.55 -24.62 23.61
N GLY A 242 -12.25 -24.28 23.61
CA GLY A 242 -11.25 -24.96 24.44
C GLY A 242 -10.74 -26.28 23.87
N LYS A 243 -10.93 -26.56 22.60
CA LYS A 243 -10.46 -27.75 21.89
C LYS A 243 -9.22 -27.48 21.04
N PRO A 244 -7.99 -27.77 21.54
CA PRO A 244 -6.76 -27.42 20.85
C PRO A 244 -6.63 -28.02 19.43
N GLU A 245 -7.14 -29.26 19.25
CA GLU A 245 -7.07 -29.92 17.93
C GLU A 245 -7.99 -29.24 16.90
N GLU A 246 -9.15 -28.76 17.32
CA GLU A 246 -10.03 -27.98 16.43
C GLU A 246 -9.43 -26.60 16.12
N LEU A 247 -8.81 -25.96 17.11
CA LEU A 247 -8.09 -24.69 16.91
C LEU A 247 -7.01 -24.83 15.85
N LYS A 248 -6.19 -25.89 15.93
CA LYS A 248 -5.15 -26.16 14.92
C LYS A 248 -5.71 -26.41 13.53
N LYS A 249 -6.85 -27.09 13.40
CA LYS A 249 -7.51 -27.28 12.11
C LYS A 249 -7.94 -25.94 11.49
N MET A 250 -8.56 -25.06 12.28
CA MET A 250 -8.91 -23.72 11.84
C MET A 250 -7.68 -22.95 11.34
N GLN A 251 -6.63 -22.92 12.15
CA GLN A 251 -5.38 -22.24 11.83
C GLN A 251 -4.74 -22.80 10.55
N SER A 252 -4.71 -24.12 10.39
CA SER A 252 -4.13 -24.76 9.20
C SER A 252 -4.93 -24.44 7.93
N LEU A 253 -6.26 -24.47 7.98
CA LEU A 253 -7.10 -24.15 6.82
C LEU A 253 -6.98 -22.70 6.40
N ILE A 254 -6.90 -21.77 7.36
CA ILE A 254 -6.67 -20.35 7.07
C ILE A 254 -5.28 -20.18 6.47
N ALA A 255 -4.25 -20.80 7.07
CA ALA A 255 -2.88 -20.72 6.56
C ALA A 255 -2.76 -21.27 5.12
N ASP A 256 -3.43 -22.38 4.80
CA ASP A 256 -3.44 -22.95 3.44
C ASP A 256 -4.02 -21.96 2.42
N LYS A 257 -5.13 -21.29 2.75
CA LYS A 257 -5.72 -20.26 1.90
C LYS A 257 -4.81 -19.05 1.77
N ILE A 258 -4.13 -18.63 2.84
CA ILE A 258 -3.15 -17.53 2.79
C ILE A 258 -1.99 -17.89 1.87
N ILE A 259 -1.45 -19.09 1.95
CA ILE A 259 -0.38 -19.55 1.06
C ILE A 259 -0.81 -19.50 -0.41
N HIS A 260 -2.02 -19.96 -0.72
CA HIS A 260 -2.59 -19.87 -2.07
C HIS A 260 -2.71 -18.42 -2.53
N LEU A 261 -3.26 -17.52 -1.72
CA LEU A 261 -3.33 -16.09 -2.03
C LEU A 261 -1.93 -15.49 -2.27
N THR A 262 -0.96 -15.84 -1.43
CA THR A 262 0.40 -15.27 -1.46
C THR A 262 1.23 -15.74 -2.66
N LEU A 263 1.10 -17.00 -3.04
CA LEU A 263 1.95 -17.59 -4.06
C LEU A 263 1.30 -17.65 -5.45
N GLU A 264 -0.02 -17.68 -5.52
CA GLU A 264 -0.73 -17.95 -6.78
C GLU A 264 -1.60 -16.77 -7.23
N GLU A 265 -2.44 -16.20 -6.34
CA GLU A 265 -3.40 -15.16 -6.74
C GLU A 265 -2.80 -13.74 -6.73
N TYR A 266 -2.02 -13.42 -5.69
CA TYR A 266 -1.47 -12.06 -5.48
C TYR A 266 0.02 -12.08 -5.14
N PRO A 267 0.87 -12.63 -6.04
CA PRO A 267 2.30 -12.76 -5.77
C PRO A 267 3.02 -11.42 -5.59
N GLU A 268 2.43 -10.31 -6.02
CA GLU A 268 2.95 -8.95 -5.84
C GLU A 268 2.57 -8.31 -4.50
N ARG A 269 1.58 -8.88 -3.79
CA ARG A 269 1.08 -8.35 -2.51
C ARG A 269 1.73 -9.06 -1.33
N ASN A 270 1.76 -8.41 -0.18
CA ASN A 270 2.44 -8.94 1.00
C ASN A 270 1.66 -8.77 2.32
N ILE A 271 0.42 -8.27 2.27
CA ILE A 271 -0.45 -8.16 3.44
C ILE A 271 -1.73 -8.98 3.24
N VAL A 272 -2.04 -9.80 4.22
CA VAL A 272 -3.33 -10.46 4.33
C VAL A 272 -3.99 -10.11 5.66
N THR A 273 -5.25 -9.75 5.62
CA THR A 273 -6.00 -9.48 6.86
C THR A 273 -6.74 -10.74 7.30
N VAL A 274 -6.59 -11.11 8.58
CA VAL A 274 -7.43 -12.08 9.27
C VAL A 274 -8.17 -11.33 10.37
N GLY A 275 -9.16 -10.54 9.97
CA GLY A 275 -9.89 -9.62 10.83
C GLY A 275 -11.29 -10.15 11.21
N GLN A 276 -11.69 -9.88 12.45
CA GLN A 276 -13.02 -10.22 12.95
C GLN A 276 -14.13 -9.54 12.14
N GLN A 277 -15.35 -10.08 12.21
CA GLN A 277 -16.53 -9.48 11.60
C GLN A 277 -16.88 -8.14 12.25
N ASP A 278 -17.62 -7.29 11.54
CA ASP A 278 -18.04 -5.96 12.00
C ASP A 278 -19.15 -6.06 13.06
N GLU A 279 -18.81 -6.71 14.16
CA GLU A 279 -19.70 -6.97 15.29
C GLU A 279 -18.95 -6.92 16.62
N ASP A 280 -19.57 -6.28 17.62
CA ASP A 280 -19.02 -6.23 19.00
C ASP A 280 -19.34 -7.50 19.81
N ILE A 281 -20.17 -8.37 19.25
CA ILE A 281 -20.60 -9.63 19.89
C ILE A 281 -19.51 -10.69 19.71
N VAL A 282 -18.98 -11.21 20.81
CA VAL A 282 -17.94 -12.24 20.80
C VAL A 282 -18.46 -13.55 21.39
N CYS A 283 -17.73 -14.64 21.13
CA CYS A 283 -18.01 -15.93 21.76
C CYS A 283 -17.93 -15.84 23.28
N ASN A 284 -18.97 -16.37 23.98
CA ASN A 284 -19.03 -16.43 25.44
C ASN A 284 -19.00 -17.87 25.98
N CYS A 285 -18.41 -18.79 25.21
CA CYS A 285 -18.16 -20.14 25.75
C CYS A 285 -17.22 -20.07 26.97
N ASP A 286 -17.17 -21.16 27.73
CA ASP A 286 -16.40 -21.23 28.98
C ASP A 286 -14.93 -20.86 28.78
N SER A 287 -14.32 -21.30 27.67
CA SER A 287 -12.93 -21.00 27.34
C SER A 287 -12.72 -19.51 27.02
N CYS A 288 -13.55 -18.92 26.17
CA CYS A 288 -13.45 -17.46 25.83
C CYS A 288 -13.75 -16.61 27.08
N THR A 289 -14.74 -17.00 27.90
CA THR A 289 -15.06 -16.32 29.15
C THR A 289 -13.89 -16.37 30.12
N ALA A 290 -13.23 -17.53 30.25
CA ALA A 290 -12.05 -17.69 31.10
C ALA A 290 -10.88 -16.80 30.64
N VAL A 291 -10.65 -16.67 29.31
CA VAL A 291 -9.65 -15.79 28.74
C VAL A 291 -9.95 -14.33 29.08
N VAL A 292 -11.18 -13.87 28.85
CA VAL A 292 -11.58 -12.50 29.18
C VAL A 292 -11.44 -12.23 30.68
N LYS A 293 -11.84 -13.17 31.54
CA LYS A 293 -11.69 -13.03 32.99
C LYS A 293 -10.25 -12.94 33.44
N LYS A 294 -9.34 -13.71 32.81
CA LYS A 294 -7.91 -13.70 33.14
C LYS A 294 -7.21 -12.44 32.63
N TYR A 295 -7.43 -12.07 31.38
CA TYR A 295 -6.63 -11.05 30.69
C TYR A 295 -7.35 -9.71 30.51
N GLY A 296 -8.65 -9.64 30.78
CA GLY A 296 -9.44 -8.41 30.67
C GLY A 296 -9.86 -8.04 29.24
N SER A 297 -9.51 -8.84 28.25
CA SER A 297 -9.85 -8.61 26.84
C SER A 297 -9.91 -9.92 26.05
N ILE A 298 -10.82 -9.99 25.09
CA ILE A 298 -10.91 -11.11 24.12
C ILE A 298 -9.71 -11.09 23.14
N ALA A 299 -9.02 -9.97 23.03
CA ALA A 299 -7.78 -9.89 22.24
C ALA A 299 -6.73 -10.93 22.69
N ALA A 300 -6.76 -11.34 23.96
CA ALA A 300 -5.93 -12.44 24.47
C ALA A 300 -6.24 -13.82 23.85
N ALA A 301 -7.38 -14.00 23.18
CA ALA A 301 -7.67 -15.21 22.41
C ALA A 301 -7.32 -15.03 20.92
N ILE A 302 -7.54 -13.83 20.36
CA ILE A 302 -7.23 -13.54 18.96
C ILE A 302 -5.73 -13.55 18.70
N ILE A 303 -4.92 -12.93 19.55
CA ILE A 303 -3.46 -12.82 19.35
C ILE A 303 -2.82 -14.22 19.19
N PRO A 304 -2.99 -15.19 20.10
CA PRO A 304 -2.44 -16.52 19.89
C PRO A 304 -3.06 -17.27 18.70
N PHE A 305 -4.31 -16.99 18.37
CA PHE A 305 -4.95 -17.57 17.18
C PHE A 305 -4.25 -17.09 15.89
N ILE A 306 -3.99 -15.79 15.77
CA ILE A 306 -3.28 -15.21 14.62
C ILE A 306 -1.82 -15.67 14.58
N ASN A 307 -1.12 -15.64 15.72
CA ASN A 307 0.27 -16.11 15.79
C ASN A 307 0.39 -17.58 15.35
N GLY A 308 -0.55 -18.44 15.73
CA GLY A 308 -0.54 -19.83 15.27
C GLY A 308 -0.80 -19.99 13.76
N ILE A 309 -1.54 -19.08 13.14
CA ILE A 309 -1.69 -19.02 11.67
C ILE A 309 -0.37 -18.57 11.05
N ASP A 310 0.22 -17.50 11.58
CA ASP A 310 1.48 -16.93 11.07
C ASP A 310 2.63 -17.95 11.14
N ASP A 311 2.79 -18.65 12.26
CA ASP A 311 3.78 -19.71 12.40
C ASP A 311 3.70 -20.74 11.27
N ILE A 312 2.48 -21.16 10.90
CA ILE A 312 2.24 -22.12 9.82
C ILE A 312 2.56 -21.49 8.46
N VAL A 313 2.13 -20.24 8.23
CA VAL A 313 2.38 -19.53 6.97
C VAL A 313 3.88 -19.34 6.74
N GLN A 314 4.60 -18.81 7.75
CA GLN A 314 6.04 -18.57 7.64
C GLN A 314 6.81 -19.86 7.40
N ALA A 315 6.46 -20.97 8.08
CA ALA A 315 7.08 -22.27 7.84
C ALA A 315 6.87 -22.74 6.40
N LYS A 316 5.64 -22.66 5.87
CA LYS A 316 5.34 -23.06 4.49
C LYS A 316 6.00 -22.18 3.44
N LEU A 317 6.09 -20.87 3.65
CA LEU A 317 6.78 -19.96 2.75
C LEU A 317 8.28 -20.24 2.72
N LYS A 318 8.87 -20.60 3.87
CA LYS A 318 10.26 -21.00 3.95
C LYS A 318 10.51 -22.32 3.20
N ASP A 319 9.70 -23.34 3.43
CA ASP A 319 9.81 -24.63 2.74
C ASP A 319 9.68 -24.45 1.22
N TYR A 320 8.72 -23.64 0.77
CA TYR A 320 8.53 -23.30 -0.63
C TYR A 320 9.76 -22.60 -1.24
N ALA A 321 10.33 -21.63 -0.54
CA ALA A 321 11.50 -20.89 -0.97
C ALA A 321 12.73 -21.81 -1.10
N GLU A 322 12.93 -22.73 -0.15
CA GLU A 322 14.00 -23.72 -0.19
C GLU A 322 13.82 -24.70 -1.37
N GLU A 323 12.60 -25.20 -1.60
CA GLU A 323 12.29 -26.11 -2.71
C GLU A 323 12.53 -25.46 -4.08
N HIS A 324 12.21 -24.16 -4.23
CA HIS A 324 12.30 -23.42 -5.49
C HIS A 324 13.60 -22.60 -5.63
N ASN A 325 14.51 -22.68 -4.65
CA ASN A 325 15.78 -21.94 -4.62
C ASN A 325 15.59 -20.42 -4.87
N GLN A 326 14.68 -19.82 -4.15
CA GLN A 326 14.35 -18.39 -4.23
C GLN A 326 14.29 -17.75 -2.84
N PRO A 327 14.32 -16.41 -2.72
CA PRO A 327 14.12 -15.74 -1.44
C PRO A 327 12.76 -16.06 -0.83
N VAL A 328 12.68 -16.08 0.49
CA VAL A 328 11.41 -16.23 1.21
C VAL A 328 10.56 -15.00 0.92
N LYS A 329 9.32 -15.22 0.50
CA LYS A 329 8.37 -14.13 0.28
C LYS A 329 7.93 -13.54 1.60
N GLU A 330 8.14 -12.25 1.78
CA GLU A 330 7.62 -11.51 2.93
C GLU A 330 6.09 -11.48 2.87
N THR A 331 5.46 -11.91 3.96
CA THR A 331 4.00 -11.89 4.10
C THR A 331 3.65 -11.55 5.54
N SER A 332 2.83 -10.54 5.72
CA SER A 332 2.38 -10.07 7.04
C SER A 332 0.89 -10.35 7.23
N ILE A 333 0.53 -10.89 8.39
CA ILE A 333 -0.87 -11.07 8.78
C ILE A 333 -1.30 -9.89 9.63
N LEU A 334 -2.33 -9.18 9.17
CA LEU A 334 -2.95 -8.07 9.88
C LEU A 334 -4.24 -8.52 10.57
N PHE A 335 -4.51 -8.03 11.76
CA PHE A 335 -5.84 -8.09 12.39
C PHE A 335 -6.22 -6.73 12.98
N LEU A 336 -7.50 -6.55 13.26
CA LEU A 336 -8.00 -5.25 13.69
C LEU A 336 -8.07 -5.17 15.22
N SER A 337 -7.52 -4.08 15.77
CA SER A 337 -7.80 -3.62 17.13
C SER A 337 -9.09 -2.80 17.11
N TYR A 338 -10.24 -3.48 17.08
CA TYR A 338 -11.53 -2.89 16.78
C TYR A 338 -12.65 -3.48 17.64
N GLN A 339 -13.64 -2.67 18.00
CA GLN A 339 -14.79 -3.10 18.80
C GLN A 339 -14.33 -3.79 20.11
N SER A 340 -14.73 -5.05 20.30
CA SER A 340 -14.38 -5.86 21.48
C SER A 340 -12.88 -6.11 21.67
N THR A 341 -12.09 -6.04 20.61
CA THR A 341 -10.63 -6.29 20.63
C THR A 341 -9.79 -5.02 20.78
N ARG A 342 -10.41 -3.84 20.85
CA ARG A 342 -9.69 -2.54 20.97
C ARG A 342 -8.89 -2.39 22.26
N PHE A 343 -9.25 -3.14 23.30
CA PHE A 343 -8.54 -3.10 24.57
C PHE A 343 -7.42 -4.13 24.58
N ALA A 344 -6.20 -3.66 24.82
CA ALA A 344 -5.07 -4.56 25.00
C ALA A 344 -5.30 -5.51 26.17
N PRO A 345 -4.94 -6.79 26.03
CA PRO A 345 -5.00 -7.72 27.16
C PRO A 345 -3.93 -7.38 28.20
N LYS A 346 -4.13 -7.80 29.45
CA LYS A 346 -3.06 -7.78 30.44
C LYS A 346 -1.93 -8.66 29.94
N TYR A 347 -0.72 -8.11 29.90
CA TYR A 347 0.44 -8.84 29.42
C TYR A 347 0.79 -9.99 30.37
N ASP A 348 1.06 -11.13 29.76
CA ASP A 348 1.56 -12.33 30.40
C ASP A 348 2.40 -13.08 29.35
N ASP A 349 3.50 -13.72 29.76
CA ASP A 349 4.39 -14.44 28.84
C ASP A 349 3.72 -15.57 28.05
N SER A 350 2.54 -16.00 28.45
CA SER A 350 1.74 -17.00 27.73
C SER A 350 0.97 -16.45 26.51
N LEU A 351 1.04 -15.13 26.27
CA LEU A 351 0.43 -14.46 25.10
C LEU A 351 1.43 -14.18 23.99
N LYS A 352 2.63 -14.76 24.07
CA LYS A 352 3.64 -14.65 23.00
C LYS A 352 3.21 -15.41 21.78
#